data_4e8c2a411338ebe799b0afc1159079c2
#
_entry.id   4e8c2a411338ebe799b0afc1159079c2
#
_cell.length_a   1.000
_cell.length_b   1.000
_cell.length_c   1.000
_cell.angle_alpha   90.00
_cell.angle_beta   90.00
_cell.angle_gamma   90.00
#
_symmetry.space_group_name_H-M   'P 1'
#
loop_
_entity.id
_entity.type
_entity.pdbx_description
1 polymer ?
#
loop_
_entity_poly.entity_id
_entity_poly.type
_entity_poly.pdbx_seq_one_letter_code
_entity_poly.pdbx_strand_id
1 'polypeptide(L)'
;MMLTELLLVRHGESEANVAAAEADATRALRVAVPARDADVRLSGTGVAQAEALGRRLGGLTDEEAPEALWVSPYRRARQTAELALTTAGLELPTTVDERLRDRELGILDTLTWRGVEQLHPEEAARRVFLGKYYHRPPGGESWVDVKLRLRAALQDLAGSGASRVLVVTHDAVVMLIRAVLEDIGESELLDLSRTQPIRNASITRLVRSGGGWIAEPVNDVSHLEGEALTTEHGGEHHGTRT
;
A
#
# COMPACT_ATOMS: atom_id res chain seq x y z
N MET A 1 0.03 1.30 26.74
CA MET A 1 0.16 -0.15 26.38
C MET A 1 1.24 -0.27 25.30
N MET A 2 1.79 -1.45 25.10
CA MET A 2 2.82 -1.66 24.08
C MET A 2 2.16 -2.17 22.80
N LEU A 3 2.56 -1.67 21.64
CA LEU A 3 2.10 -2.14 20.33
C LEU A 3 2.45 -3.63 20.14
N THR A 4 1.44 -4.46 19.91
CA THR A 4 1.57 -5.92 19.74
C THR A 4 1.11 -6.40 18.39
N GLU A 5 0.27 -5.62 17.69
CA GLU A 5 -0.34 -6.03 16.41
C GLU A 5 -0.57 -4.85 15.47
N LEU A 6 -0.32 -5.08 14.19
CA LEU A 6 -0.67 -4.20 13.08
C LEU A 6 -1.51 -4.94 12.05
N LEU A 7 -2.64 -4.38 11.68
CA LEU A 7 -3.45 -4.79 10.53
C LEU A 7 -3.14 -3.81 9.38
N LEU A 8 -2.25 -4.20 8.48
CA LEU A 8 -1.89 -3.39 7.32
C LEU A 8 -2.85 -3.67 6.18
N VAL A 9 -3.49 -2.63 5.66
CA VAL A 9 -4.44 -2.72 4.55
C VAL A 9 -3.95 -1.86 3.39
N ARG A 10 -3.84 -2.46 2.20
CA ARG A 10 -3.75 -1.68 0.98
C ARG A 10 -5.13 -1.10 0.66
N HIS A 11 -5.21 0.16 0.23
CA HIS A 11 -6.48 0.75 -0.21
C HIS A 11 -7.20 -0.10 -1.24
N GLY A 12 -8.52 -0.01 -1.33
CA GLY A 12 -9.34 -0.62 -2.38
C GLY A 12 -8.95 -0.14 -3.78
N GLU A 13 -9.38 -0.84 -4.83
CA GLU A 13 -9.12 -0.45 -6.21
C GLU A 13 -9.46 1.02 -6.43
N SER A 14 -8.55 1.79 -7.04
CA SER A 14 -8.74 3.19 -7.39
C SER A 14 -8.96 3.38 -8.88
N GLU A 15 -9.52 4.54 -9.28
CA GLU A 15 -9.61 4.91 -10.69
C GLU A 15 -8.23 4.93 -11.38
N ALA A 16 -7.15 5.25 -10.65
CA ALA A 16 -5.81 5.16 -11.19
C ALA A 16 -5.36 3.71 -11.44
N ASN A 17 -5.76 2.76 -10.59
CA ASN A 17 -5.47 1.34 -10.83
C ASN A 17 -6.15 0.85 -12.12
N VAL A 18 -7.41 1.21 -12.32
CA VAL A 18 -8.16 0.87 -13.55
C VAL A 18 -7.50 1.50 -14.79
N ALA A 19 -7.19 2.81 -14.71
CA ALA A 19 -6.54 3.53 -15.81
C ALA A 19 -5.13 2.98 -16.11
N ALA A 20 -4.38 2.55 -15.11
CA ALA A 20 -3.07 1.94 -15.31
C ALA A 20 -3.18 0.59 -16.03
N ALA A 21 -4.13 -0.26 -15.63
CA ALA A 21 -4.38 -1.54 -16.32
C ALA A 21 -4.81 -1.33 -17.79
N GLU A 22 -5.64 -0.33 -18.06
CA GLU A 22 -6.02 0.03 -19.43
C GLU A 22 -4.83 0.56 -20.24
N ALA A 23 -4.00 1.42 -19.64
CA ALA A 23 -2.81 1.94 -20.28
C ALA A 23 -1.81 0.83 -20.64
N ASP A 24 -1.62 -0.15 -19.76
CA ASP A 24 -0.77 -1.32 -20.03
C ASP A 24 -1.35 -2.20 -21.14
N ALA A 25 -2.65 -2.48 -21.11
CA ALA A 25 -3.34 -3.28 -22.13
C ALA A 25 -3.27 -2.63 -23.53
N THR A 26 -3.39 -1.31 -23.60
CA THR A 26 -3.30 -0.53 -24.85
C THR A 26 -1.88 -0.12 -25.21
N ARG A 27 -0.89 -0.45 -24.40
CA ARG A 27 0.51 -0.02 -24.53
C ARG A 27 0.67 1.51 -24.61
N ALA A 28 -0.19 2.23 -23.91
CA ALA A 28 -0.10 3.68 -23.81
C ALA A 28 1.18 4.10 -23.06
N LEU A 29 1.66 5.29 -23.35
CA LEU A 29 2.84 5.85 -22.66
C LEU A 29 2.48 6.50 -21.32
N ARG A 30 1.21 6.88 -21.17
CA ARG A 30 0.71 7.58 -19.98
C ARG A 30 -0.57 6.93 -19.46
N VAL A 31 -0.70 6.97 -18.15
CA VAL A 31 -1.93 6.61 -17.45
C VAL A 31 -2.84 7.84 -17.44
N ALA A 32 -4.05 7.69 -17.96
CA ALA A 32 -5.02 8.79 -18.08
C ALA A 32 -5.79 8.96 -16.75
N VAL A 33 -5.24 9.73 -15.84
CA VAL A 33 -5.92 10.09 -14.59
C VAL A 33 -6.34 11.55 -14.60
N PRO A 34 -7.59 11.88 -14.21
CA PRO A 34 -8.12 13.24 -14.27
C PRO A 34 -7.68 14.14 -13.11
N ALA A 35 -7.01 13.57 -12.09
CA ALA A 35 -6.66 14.25 -10.85
C ALA A 35 -5.21 13.97 -10.47
N ARG A 36 -4.67 14.82 -9.59
CA ARG A 36 -3.41 14.55 -8.92
C ARG A 36 -3.50 13.22 -8.16
N ASP A 37 -2.42 12.42 -8.13
CA ASP A 37 -2.44 11.07 -7.54
C ASP A 37 -3.04 11.02 -6.13
N ALA A 38 -2.72 12.00 -5.29
CA ALA A 38 -3.28 12.10 -3.93
C ALA A 38 -4.82 12.27 -3.88
N ASP A 39 -5.43 12.80 -4.96
CA ASP A 39 -6.85 13.13 -5.03
C ASP A 39 -7.67 12.07 -5.79
N VAL A 40 -7.02 11.04 -6.33
CA VAL A 40 -7.68 9.93 -7.02
C VAL A 40 -8.55 9.13 -6.05
N ARG A 41 -9.80 8.91 -6.44
CA ARG A 41 -10.80 8.19 -5.63
C ARG A 41 -10.81 6.68 -5.91
N LEU A 42 -11.53 5.95 -5.07
CA LEU A 42 -11.86 4.55 -5.33
C LEU A 42 -12.71 4.40 -6.60
N SER A 43 -12.53 3.27 -7.29
CA SER A 43 -13.46 2.78 -8.30
C SER A 43 -14.72 2.20 -7.65
N GLY A 44 -15.73 1.83 -8.45
CA GLY A 44 -16.89 1.10 -7.94
C GLY A 44 -16.51 -0.22 -7.26
N THR A 45 -15.56 -0.97 -7.85
CA THR A 45 -15.00 -2.19 -7.25
C THR A 45 -14.29 -1.88 -5.92
N GLY A 46 -13.51 -0.80 -5.87
CA GLY A 46 -12.83 -0.40 -4.64
C GLY A 46 -13.76 -0.03 -3.50
N VAL A 47 -14.93 0.57 -3.80
CA VAL A 47 -15.99 0.81 -2.79
C VAL A 47 -16.50 -0.51 -2.24
N ALA A 48 -16.87 -1.47 -3.10
CA ALA A 48 -17.34 -2.80 -2.66
C ALA A 48 -16.28 -3.56 -1.86
N GLN A 49 -14.99 -3.45 -2.25
CA GLN A 49 -13.88 -4.03 -1.50
C GLN A 49 -13.74 -3.40 -0.09
N ALA A 50 -13.90 -2.08 0.03
CA ALA A 50 -13.84 -1.39 1.32
C ALA A 50 -15.02 -1.78 2.24
N GLU A 51 -16.21 -1.97 1.70
CA GLU A 51 -17.37 -2.47 2.44
C GLU A 51 -17.17 -3.93 2.89
N ALA A 52 -16.61 -4.79 2.04
CA ALA A 52 -16.27 -6.17 2.39
C ALA A 52 -15.21 -6.22 3.53
N LEU A 53 -14.20 -5.36 3.46
CA LEU A 53 -13.26 -5.16 4.56
C LEU A 53 -13.98 -4.76 5.85
N GLY A 54 -14.94 -3.84 5.77
CA GLY A 54 -15.74 -3.41 6.92
C GLY A 54 -16.51 -4.56 7.56
N ARG A 55 -17.17 -5.42 6.76
CA ARG A 55 -17.85 -6.63 7.27
C ARG A 55 -16.87 -7.57 7.98
N ARG A 56 -15.65 -7.73 7.44
CA ARG A 56 -14.60 -8.53 8.07
C ARG A 56 -14.16 -7.95 9.41
N LEU A 57 -13.96 -6.62 9.49
CA LEU A 57 -13.59 -5.94 10.73
C LEU A 57 -14.70 -5.99 11.78
N GLY A 58 -15.97 -5.81 11.37
CA GLY A 58 -17.13 -5.90 12.26
C GLY A 58 -17.40 -7.31 12.80
N GLY A 59 -16.82 -8.36 12.20
CA GLY A 59 -16.87 -9.73 12.69
C GLY A 59 -15.74 -10.12 13.64
N LEU A 60 -14.81 -9.20 13.96
CA LEU A 60 -13.76 -9.44 14.95
C LEU A 60 -14.32 -9.35 16.37
N THR A 61 -13.73 -10.12 17.28
CA THR A 61 -14.03 -9.99 18.73
C THR A 61 -13.38 -8.72 19.27
N ASP A 62 -13.82 -8.26 20.44
CA ASP A 62 -13.23 -7.08 21.12
C ASP A 62 -11.72 -7.23 21.37
N GLU A 63 -11.26 -8.47 21.55
CA GLU A 63 -9.84 -8.79 21.77
C GLU A 63 -9.02 -8.75 20.47
N GLU A 64 -9.66 -8.89 19.31
CA GLU A 64 -9.03 -8.86 17.99
C GLU A 64 -9.19 -7.50 17.29
N ALA A 65 -10.22 -6.74 17.67
CA ALA A 65 -10.53 -5.47 17.03
C ALA A 65 -9.40 -4.43 17.19
N PRO A 66 -9.11 -3.63 16.16
CA PRO A 66 -8.15 -2.54 16.27
C PRO A 66 -8.65 -1.46 17.26
N GLU A 67 -7.72 -0.84 17.97
CA GLU A 67 -7.97 0.20 18.97
C GLU A 67 -7.74 1.63 18.40
N ALA A 68 -7.04 1.73 17.29
CA ALA A 68 -6.76 2.99 16.60
C ALA A 68 -6.59 2.77 15.10
N LEU A 69 -6.83 3.84 14.32
CA LEU A 69 -6.58 3.89 12.88
C LEU A 69 -5.45 4.88 12.58
N TRP A 70 -4.48 4.44 11.77
CA TRP A 70 -3.53 5.28 11.09
C TRP A 70 -3.76 5.18 9.58
N VAL A 71 -3.87 6.31 8.90
CA VAL A 71 -4.27 6.31 7.48
C VAL A 71 -3.44 7.28 6.65
N SER A 72 -3.09 6.86 5.43
CA SER A 72 -2.50 7.73 4.43
C SER A 72 -3.41 8.94 4.13
N PRO A 73 -2.86 10.13 3.87
CA PRO A 73 -3.64 11.31 3.49
C PRO A 73 -4.31 11.18 2.12
N TYR A 74 -3.90 10.21 1.30
CA TYR A 74 -4.43 10.03 -0.05
C TYR A 74 -5.90 9.61 -0.03
N ARG A 75 -6.68 10.22 -0.92
CA ARG A 75 -8.14 10.07 -0.95
C ARG A 75 -8.60 8.62 -0.99
N ARG A 76 -8.00 7.77 -1.83
CA ARG A 76 -8.33 6.34 -1.95
C ARG A 76 -8.16 5.57 -0.64
N ALA A 77 -7.10 5.87 0.12
CA ALA A 77 -6.87 5.23 1.42
C ALA A 77 -7.86 5.71 2.48
N ARG A 78 -8.14 7.02 2.52
CA ARG A 78 -9.14 7.59 3.43
C ARG A 78 -10.54 7.05 3.15
N GLN A 79 -10.96 7.00 1.87
CA GLN A 79 -12.26 6.43 1.49
C GLN A 79 -12.36 4.95 1.89
N THR A 80 -11.27 4.17 1.70
CA THR A 80 -11.24 2.76 2.14
C THR A 80 -11.47 2.67 3.65
N ALA A 81 -10.76 3.47 4.44
CA ALA A 81 -10.88 3.47 5.89
C ALA A 81 -12.28 3.91 6.35
N GLU A 82 -12.81 5.00 5.80
CA GLU A 82 -14.13 5.55 6.14
C GLU A 82 -15.26 4.54 5.86
N LEU A 83 -15.26 3.93 4.66
CA LEU A 83 -16.25 2.93 4.28
C LEU A 83 -16.14 1.67 5.14
N ALA A 84 -14.91 1.21 5.39
CA ALA A 84 -14.68 0.03 6.22
C ALA A 84 -15.16 0.24 7.66
N LEU A 85 -14.79 1.36 8.30
CA LEU A 85 -15.23 1.66 9.67
C LEU A 85 -16.74 1.86 9.76
N THR A 86 -17.34 2.59 8.82
CA THR A 86 -18.80 2.78 8.75
C THR A 86 -19.53 1.44 8.64
N THR A 87 -19.08 0.55 7.75
CA THR A 87 -19.68 -0.76 7.55
C THR A 87 -19.48 -1.68 8.76
N ALA A 88 -18.32 -1.57 9.42
CA ALA A 88 -18.02 -2.33 10.63
C ALA A 88 -18.78 -1.83 11.86
N GLY A 89 -19.34 -0.62 11.85
CA GLY A 89 -19.91 0.04 13.04
C GLY A 89 -18.85 0.40 14.08
N LEU A 90 -17.60 0.65 13.66
CA LEU A 90 -16.47 0.96 14.53
C LEU A 90 -16.16 2.46 14.51
N GLU A 91 -15.92 3.01 15.69
CA GLU A 91 -15.40 4.36 15.88
C GLU A 91 -14.01 4.27 16.51
N LEU A 92 -12.98 4.66 15.76
CA LEU A 92 -11.58 4.58 16.19
C LEU A 92 -10.92 5.96 16.24
N PRO A 93 -10.09 6.24 17.26
CA PRO A 93 -9.17 7.36 17.20
C PRO A 93 -8.34 7.28 15.91
N THR A 94 -8.42 8.33 15.09
CA THR A 94 -7.85 8.32 13.74
C THR A 94 -6.73 9.33 13.61
N THR A 95 -5.56 8.85 13.15
CA THR A 95 -4.40 9.66 12.78
C THR A 95 -4.21 9.61 11.28
N VAL A 96 -4.28 10.78 10.62
CA VAL A 96 -3.86 10.95 9.22
C VAL A 96 -2.39 11.32 9.23
N ASP A 97 -1.53 10.49 8.61
CA ASP A 97 -0.08 10.68 8.64
C ASP A 97 0.48 10.72 7.21
N GLU A 98 1.13 11.83 6.84
CA GLU A 98 1.73 12.03 5.52
C GLU A 98 2.87 11.06 5.23
N ARG A 99 3.49 10.48 6.24
CA ARG A 99 4.52 9.45 6.09
C ARG A 99 3.98 8.11 5.61
N LEU A 100 2.65 7.92 5.64
CA LEU A 100 1.96 6.74 5.09
C LEU A 100 1.50 6.93 3.63
N ARG A 101 1.79 8.09 2.99
CA ARG A 101 1.46 8.32 1.58
C ARG A 101 2.17 7.32 0.66
N ASP A 102 1.67 7.18 -0.56
CA ASP A 102 2.35 6.36 -1.57
C ASP A 102 3.74 6.93 -1.90
N ARG A 103 4.54 6.16 -2.62
CA ARG A 103 5.83 6.59 -3.12
C ARG A 103 5.64 7.66 -4.19
N GLU A 104 6.31 8.79 -4.04
CA GLU A 104 6.33 9.83 -5.06
C GLU A 104 7.19 9.40 -6.25
N LEU A 105 6.65 9.51 -7.46
CA LEU A 105 7.36 9.16 -8.69
C LEU A 105 7.96 10.39 -9.41
N GLY A 106 7.68 11.61 -8.94
CA GLY A 106 8.23 12.86 -9.48
C GLY A 106 7.93 13.00 -10.98
N ILE A 107 8.97 13.26 -11.79
CA ILE A 107 8.78 13.41 -13.25
C ILE A 107 8.29 12.16 -13.97
N LEU A 108 8.32 11.00 -13.32
CA LEU A 108 7.84 9.72 -13.86
C LEU A 108 6.39 9.45 -13.48
N ASP A 109 5.74 10.34 -12.73
CA ASP A 109 4.35 10.19 -12.36
C ASP A 109 3.45 10.11 -13.59
N THR A 110 2.40 9.29 -13.51
CA THR A 110 1.48 9.00 -14.61
C THR A 110 2.11 8.35 -15.86
N LEU A 111 3.38 7.92 -15.82
CA LEU A 111 3.98 7.18 -16.93
C LEU A 111 3.87 5.68 -16.73
N THR A 112 3.51 4.96 -17.80
CA THR A 112 3.78 3.53 -17.87
C THR A 112 5.27 3.29 -17.99
N TRP A 113 5.76 2.06 -17.72
CA TRP A 113 7.17 1.77 -17.92
C TRP A 113 7.63 2.03 -19.37
N ARG A 114 6.79 1.66 -20.33
CA ARG A 114 7.02 2.01 -21.72
C ARG A 114 7.13 3.52 -21.94
N GLY A 115 6.31 4.28 -21.23
CA GLY A 115 6.41 5.75 -21.24
C GLY A 115 7.73 6.24 -20.69
N VAL A 116 8.22 5.65 -19.60
CA VAL A 116 9.54 5.98 -19.04
C VAL A 116 10.64 5.66 -20.04
N GLU A 117 10.65 4.46 -20.65
CA GLU A 117 11.66 4.09 -21.65
C GLU A 117 11.70 5.02 -22.86
N GLN A 118 10.56 5.52 -23.30
CA GLN A 118 10.47 6.37 -24.50
C GLN A 118 10.64 7.87 -24.23
N LEU A 119 10.14 8.35 -23.11
CA LEU A 119 10.13 9.80 -22.80
C LEU A 119 11.29 10.20 -21.87
N HIS A 120 11.80 9.27 -21.07
CA HIS A 120 12.90 9.49 -20.12
C HIS A 120 13.90 8.33 -20.16
N PRO A 121 14.52 8.02 -21.30
CA PRO A 121 15.42 6.87 -21.46
C PRO A 121 16.63 6.93 -20.51
N GLU A 122 17.07 8.11 -20.13
CA GLU A 122 18.13 8.33 -19.14
C GLU A 122 17.72 7.84 -17.74
N GLU A 123 16.46 8.05 -17.36
CA GLU A 123 15.94 7.54 -16.06
C GLU A 123 15.69 6.04 -16.11
N ALA A 124 15.27 5.50 -17.25
CA ALA A 124 15.20 4.04 -17.44
C ALA A 124 16.58 3.40 -17.27
N ALA A 125 17.61 3.94 -17.94
CA ALA A 125 18.99 3.46 -17.83
C ALA A 125 19.51 3.60 -16.39
N ARG A 126 19.24 4.73 -15.74
CA ARG A 126 19.62 4.98 -14.35
C ARG A 126 18.99 4.00 -13.36
N ARG A 127 17.71 3.66 -13.57
CA ARG A 127 17.04 2.65 -12.76
C ARG A 127 17.65 1.25 -12.93
N VAL A 128 18.02 0.87 -14.14
CA VAL A 128 18.72 -0.39 -14.39
C VAL A 128 20.07 -0.42 -13.66
N PHE A 129 20.82 0.69 -13.69
CA PHE A 129 22.13 0.79 -13.05
C PHE A 129 22.05 0.78 -11.52
N LEU A 130 21.13 1.54 -10.92
CA LEU A 130 20.99 1.68 -9.46
C LEU A 130 20.14 0.59 -8.81
N GLY A 131 19.31 -0.12 -9.58
CA GLY A 131 18.28 -1.02 -9.08
C GLY A 131 17.04 -0.30 -8.54
N LYS A 132 15.91 -1.02 -8.50
CA LYS A 132 14.60 -0.51 -8.04
C LYS A 132 14.67 0.09 -6.63
N TYR A 133 15.47 -0.47 -5.76
CA TYR A 133 15.52 -0.10 -4.35
C TYR A 133 16.16 1.28 -4.11
N TYR A 134 17.22 1.62 -4.87
CA TYR A 134 17.95 2.88 -4.72
C TYR A 134 17.59 3.94 -5.75
N HIS A 135 16.94 3.57 -6.86
CA HIS A 135 16.59 4.54 -7.89
C HIS A 135 15.59 5.56 -7.34
N ARG A 136 16.01 6.84 -7.37
CA ARG A 136 15.19 8.00 -7.03
C ARG A 136 14.95 8.82 -8.29
N PRO A 137 13.73 8.84 -8.84
CA PRO A 137 13.43 9.72 -9.96
C PRO A 137 13.50 11.20 -9.51
N PRO A 138 13.83 12.14 -10.40
CA PRO A 138 13.84 13.56 -10.09
C PRO A 138 12.48 14.03 -9.53
N GLY A 139 12.50 14.66 -8.35
CA GLY A 139 11.29 15.07 -7.64
C GLY A 139 10.52 13.94 -6.93
N GLY A 140 11.05 12.70 -6.95
CA GLY A 140 10.43 11.55 -6.34
C GLY A 140 11.23 10.92 -5.21
N GLU A 141 10.81 9.73 -4.78
CA GLU A 141 11.41 8.93 -3.69
C GLU A 141 11.98 7.61 -4.22
N SER A 142 13.09 7.16 -3.66
CA SER A 142 13.52 5.75 -3.74
C SER A 142 12.75 4.92 -2.71
N TRP A 143 12.84 3.58 -2.78
CA TRP A 143 12.32 2.72 -1.73
C TRP A 143 13.03 2.94 -0.38
N VAL A 144 14.31 3.30 -0.42
CA VAL A 144 15.07 3.66 0.80
C VAL A 144 14.51 4.92 1.45
N ASP A 145 14.14 5.94 0.66
CA ASP A 145 13.52 7.16 1.21
C ASP A 145 12.20 6.87 1.90
N VAL A 146 11.36 6.07 1.25
CA VAL A 146 10.08 5.63 1.85
C VAL A 146 10.36 4.83 3.14
N LYS A 147 11.30 3.89 3.12
CA LYS A 147 11.69 3.10 4.32
C LYS A 147 12.16 3.98 5.48
N LEU A 148 12.89 5.06 5.18
CA LEU A 148 13.34 6.02 6.21
C LEU A 148 12.17 6.76 6.87
N ARG A 149 11.21 7.30 6.09
CA ARG A 149 10.04 7.98 6.67
C ARG A 149 9.13 7.02 7.43
N LEU A 150 9.03 5.76 6.98
CA LEU A 150 8.23 4.74 7.67
C LEU A 150 8.83 4.35 9.02
N ARG A 151 10.17 4.30 9.17
CA ARG A 151 10.79 4.07 10.49
C ARG A 151 10.36 5.13 11.51
N ALA A 152 10.31 6.41 11.10
CA ALA A 152 9.83 7.49 11.97
C ALA A 152 8.34 7.35 12.29
N ALA A 153 7.49 7.03 11.29
CA ALA A 153 6.06 6.80 11.50
C ALA A 153 5.81 5.64 12.48
N LEU A 154 6.54 4.53 12.32
CA LEU A 154 6.41 3.36 13.20
C LEU A 154 6.86 3.62 14.65
N GLN A 155 7.85 4.51 14.86
CA GLN A 155 8.23 4.94 16.20
C GLN A 155 7.11 5.70 16.91
N ASP A 156 6.49 6.67 16.20
CA ASP A 156 5.35 7.44 16.74
C ASP A 156 4.13 6.55 16.96
N LEU A 157 3.85 5.64 16.02
CA LEU A 157 2.77 4.67 16.13
C LEU A 157 2.95 3.75 17.35
N ALA A 158 4.16 3.27 17.59
CA ALA A 158 4.49 2.47 18.79
C ALA A 158 4.32 3.26 20.10
N GLY A 159 4.46 4.58 20.03
CA GLY A 159 4.23 5.50 21.17
C GLY A 159 2.77 5.91 21.37
N SER A 160 1.85 5.53 20.48
CA SER A 160 0.43 5.96 20.52
C SER A 160 -0.38 5.44 21.70
N GLY A 161 0.10 4.39 22.36
CA GLY A 161 -0.58 3.76 23.50
C GLY A 161 -1.58 2.67 23.10
N ALA A 162 -1.87 2.46 21.81
CA ALA A 162 -2.69 1.37 21.32
C ALA A 162 -1.88 0.08 21.20
N SER A 163 -2.50 -1.06 21.49
CA SER A 163 -1.88 -2.37 21.32
C SER A 163 -2.11 -2.95 19.93
N ARG A 164 -3.27 -2.69 19.33
CA ARG A 164 -3.66 -3.15 18.00
C ARG A 164 -4.04 -1.95 17.13
N VAL A 165 -3.37 -1.79 16.00
CA VAL A 165 -3.56 -0.63 15.12
C VAL A 165 -3.90 -1.08 13.70
N LEU A 166 -4.98 -0.52 13.16
CA LEU A 166 -5.30 -0.61 11.73
C LEU A 166 -4.52 0.47 10.98
N VAL A 167 -3.81 0.08 9.92
CA VAL A 167 -3.08 0.99 9.04
C VAL A 167 -3.62 0.84 7.62
N VAL A 168 -4.22 1.89 7.07
CA VAL A 168 -4.71 1.88 5.68
C VAL A 168 -3.79 2.72 4.80
N THR A 169 -3.17 2.07 3.82
CA THR A 169 -2.07 2.66 3.04
C THR A 169 -1.97 2.05 1.63
N HIS A 170 -0.77 1.90 1.07
CA HIS A 170 -0.45 1.56 -0.31
C HIS A 170 0.44 0.31 -0.39
N ASP A 171 0.51 -0.32 -1.56
CA ASP A 171 1.30 -1.52 -1.83
C ASP A 171 2.75 -1.41 -1.35
N ALA A 172 3.51 -0.46 -1.90
CA ALA A 172 4.92 -0.28 -1.55
C ALA A 172 5.12 0.02 -0.05
N VAL A 173 4.16 0.72 0.58
CA VAL A 173 4.21 1.06 2.01
C VAL A 173 4.00 -0.18 2.86
N VAL A 174 3.02 -1.04 2.54
CA VAL A 174 2.82 -2.33 3.24
C VAL A 174 4.08 -3.19 3.17
N MET A 175 4.67 -3.33 1.97
CA MET A 175 5.91 -4.09 1.77
C MET A 175 7.07 -3.53 2.59
N LEU A 176 7.22 -2.20 2.63
CA LEU A 176 8.32 -1.55 3.34
C LEU A 176 8.13 -1.51 4.87
N ILE A 177 6.89 -1.45 5.36
CA ILE A 177 6.60 -1.66 6.79
C ILE A 177 7.01 -3.07 7.21
N ARG A 178 6.66 -4.09 6.42
CA ARG A 178 7.12 -5.45 6.63
C ARG A 178 8.65 -5.51 6.67
N ALA A 179 9.31 -4.93 5.67
CA ALA A 179 10.78 -4.93 5.60
C ALA A 179 11.45 -4.23 6.78
N VAL A 180 10.79 -3.28 7.44
CA VAL A 180 11.32 -2.64 8.67
C VAL A 180 11.11 -3.53 9.89
N LEU A 181 9.93 -4.14 10.04
CA LEU A 181 9.53 -4.85 11.26
C LEU A 181 10.03 -6.30 11.29
N GLU A 182 10.03 -6.99 10.13
CA GLU A 182 10.51 -8.37 9.99
C GLU A 182 12.02 -8.43 9.66
N ASP A 183 12.71 -7.27 9.55
CA ASP A 183 14.12 -7.15 9.15
C ASP A 183 14.46 -7.81 7.81
N ILE A 184 13.54 -7.66 6.83
CA ILE A 184 13.71 -8.23 5.48
C ILE A 184 14.80 -7.45 4.72
N GLY A 185 15.77 -8.18 4.19
CA GLY A 185 16.87 -7.63 3.39
C GLY A 185 16.42 -7.17 2.00
N GLU A 186 17.28 -6.38 1.30
CA GLU A 186 16.97 -5.81 -0.01
C GLU A 186 16.59 -6.88 -1.05
N SER A 187 17.43 -7.93 -1.19
CA SER A 187 17.23 -8.98 -2.21
C SER A 187 15.90 -9.70 -2.01
N GLU A 188 15.61 -10.11 -0.77
CA GLU A 188 14.37 -10.78 -0.42
C GLU A 188 13.16 -9.86 -0.63
N LEU A 189 13.25 -8.59 -0.23
CA LEU A 189 12.18 -7.62 -0.43
C LEU A 189 11.85 -7.41 -1.90
N LEU A 190 12.86 -7.33 -2.76
CA LEU A 190 12.68 -7.20 -4.20
C LEU A 190 12.06 -8.46 -4.80
N ASP A 191 12.44 -9.65 -4.32
CA ASP A 191 11.83 -10.91 -4.74
C ASP A 191 10.36 -11.01 -4.30
N LEU A 192 10.05 -10.68 -3.05
CA LEU A 192 8.67 -10.61 -2.56
C LEU A 192 7.82 -9.62 -3.37
N SER A 193 8.37 -8.46 -3.71
CA SER A 193 7.63 -7.46 -4.51
C SER A 193 7.29 -7.92 -5.93
N ARG A 194 7.98 -8.92 -6.46
CA ARG A 194 7.71 -9.50 -7.79
C ARG A 194 6.77 -10.70 -7.71
N THR A 195 6.92 -11.51 -6.66
CA THR A 195 6.23 -12.80 -6.55
C THR A 195 4.93 -12.74 -5.75
N GLN A 196 4.80 -11.73 -4.88
CA GLN A 196 3.66 -11.56 -3.97
C GLN A 196 3.19 -10.09 -3.93
N PRO A 197 2.67 -9.54 -5.04
CA PRO A 197 2.13 -8.18 -5.04
C PRO A 197 0.99 -8.06 -4.02
N ILE A 198 0.96 -6.97 -3.29
CA ILE A 198 -0.10 -6.72 -2.30
C ILE A 198 -1.38 -6.35 -3.04
N ARG A 199 -2.45 -7.13 -2.86
CA ARG A 199 -3.74 -6.95 -3.53
C ARG A 199 -4.53 -5.79 -2.93
N ASN A 200 -5.41 -5.18 -3.73
CA ASN A 200 -6.31 -4.14 -3.24
C ASN A 200 -7.20 -4.66 -2.10
N ALA A 201 -7.37 -3.84 -1.07
CA ALA A 201 -8.11 -4.14 0.17
C ALA A 201 -7.64 -5.40 0.92
N SER A 202 -6.49 -5.99 0.57
CA SER A 202 -5.94 -7.13 1.32
C SER A 202 -5.49 -6.72 2.72
N ILE A 203 -5.52 -7.66 3.64
CA ILE A 203 -5.04 -7.52 5.01
C ILE A 203 -3.73 -8.28 5.16
N THR A 204 -2.70 -7.59 5.65
CA THR A 204 -1.47 -8.22 6.13
C THR A 204 -1.39 -7.98 7.64
N ARG A 205 -1.46 -9.04 8.41
CA ARG A 205 -1.42 -8.97 9.88
C ARG A 205 -0.01 -9.19 10.36
N LEU A 206 0.54 -8.23 11.09
CA LEU A 206 1.82 -8.33 11.75
C LEU A 206 1.59 -8.47 13.26
N VAL A 207 2.18 -9.49 13.86
CA VAL A 207 2.11 -9.74 15.29
C VAL A 207 3.49 -9.78 15.92
N ARG A 208 3.60 -9.30 17.13
CA ARG A 208 4.84 -9.36 17.89
C ARG A 208 5.04 -10.75 18.49
N SER A 209 6.15 -11.39 18.18
CA SER A 209 6.48 -12.75 18.65
C SER A 209 7.99 -12.88 18.90
N GLY A 210 8.37 -13.49 20.00
CA GLY A 210 9.78 -13.85 20.27
C GLY A 210 10.77 -12.67 20.27
N GLY A 211 10.30 -11.44 20.50
CA GLY A 211 11.14 -10.22 20.48
C GLY A 211 11.22 -9.54 19.11
N GLY A 212 10.65 -10.12 18.04
CA GLY A 212 10.52 -9.56 16.69
C GLY A 212 9.09 -9.41 16.25
N TRP A 213 8.89 -9.27 14.93
CA TRP A 213 7.58 -9.21 14.28
C TRP A 213 7.47 -10.34 13.26
N ILE A 214 6.28 -10.88 13.10
CA ILE A 214 5.96 -11.92 12.10
C ILE A 214 4.68 -11.51 11.39
N ALA A 215 4.68 -11.60 10.07
CA ALA A 215 3.49 -11.37 9.25
C ALA A 215 2.73 -12.67 9.01
N GLU A 216 1.50 -12.80 9.57
CA GLU A 216 0.63 -13.96 9.38
C GLU A 216 -0.83 -13.59 9.67
N PRO A 217 -1.75 -13.67 8.70
CA PRO A 217 -1.49 -13.93 7.27
C PRO A 217 -0.89 -12.72 6.54
N VAL A 218 -0.34 -13.00 5.35
CA VAL A 218 0.11 -11.97 4.39
C VAL A 218 -0.88 -11.90 3.25
N ASN A 219 -1.29 -10.68 2.87
CA ASN A 219 -2.09 -10.44 1.67
C ASN A 219 -3.41 -11.22 1.66
N ASP A 220 -4.07 -11.35 2.83
CA ASP A 220 -5.34 -12.05 2.97
C ASP A 220 -6.47 -11.28 2.28
N VAL A 221 -7.17 -11.96 1.37
CA VAL A 221 -8.32 -11.46 0.62
C VAL A 221 -9.57 -12.33 0.81
N SER A 222 -9.59 -13.18 1.83
CA SER A 222 -10.70 -14.11 2.09
C SER A 222 -12.05 -13.39 2.25
N HIS A 223 -12.05 -12.16 2.74
CA HIS A 223 -13.25 -11.33 2.86
C HIS A 223 -13.76 -10.77 1.51
N LEU A 224 -13.00 -10.91 0.42
CA LEU A 224 -13.40 -10.47 -0.93
C LEU A 224 -14.01 -11.60 -1.75
N GLU A 225 -14.02 -12.83 -1.24
CA GLU A 225 -14.59 -13.99 -1.93
C GLU A 225 -16.11 -13.84 -2.06
N GLY A 226 -16.61 -13.96 -3.30
CA GLY A 226 -18.03 -13.98 -3.65
C GLY A 226 -18.69 -12.63 -3.90
N GLU A 227 -18.14 -11.50 -3.49
CA GLU A 227 -18.78 -10.18 -3.57
C GLU A 227 -17.98 -9.15 -4.39
N ALA A 228 -16.67 -9.16 -4.30
CA ALA A 228 -15.82 -8.26 -5.05
C ALA A 228 -14.66 -9.04 -5.65
N LEU A 229 -14.41 -8.83 -6.92
CA LEU A 229 -13.27 -9.42 -7.59
C LEU A 229 -11.98 -8.91 -6.93
N THR A 230 -11.10 -9.84 -6.55
CA THR A 230 -9.76 -9.49 -6.13
C THR A 230 -9.03 -8.85 -7.31
N THR A 231 -8.59 -7.62 -7.16
CA THR A 231 -7.83 -6.92 -8.20
C THR A 231 -6.36 -6.85 -7.84
N GLU A 232 -5.50 -7.31 -8.75
CA GLU A 232 -4.06 -7.17 -8.72
C GLU A 232 -3.67 -6.09 -9.74
N HIS A 233 -3.74 -4.85 -9.34
CA HIS A 233 -3.08 -3.82 -10.12
C HIS A 233 -1.69 -3.67 -9.53
N GLY A 234 -0.70 -4.31 -10.19
CA GLY A 234 0.68 -4.26 -9.75
C GLY A 234 1.15 -2.83 -9.65
N GLY A 235 1.48 -2.40 -8.44
CA GLY A 235 2.34 -1.27 -8.28
C GLY A 235 3.65 -1.61 -9.00
N GLU A 236 3.98 -0.83 -10.04
CA GLU A 236 5.25 -0.92 -10.75
C GLU A 236 5.61 -2.32 -11.34
N HIS A 237 4.81 -2.88 -12.24
CA HIS A 237 5.26 -3.90 -13.18
C HIS A 237 6.29 -3.30 -14.13
N HIS A 238 7.47 -3.07 -13.61
CA HIS A 238 8.60 -2.60 -14.39
C HIS A 238 9.43 -3.83 -14.73
N GLY A 239 9.32 -4.20 -16.02
CA GLY A 239 9.98 -5.35 -16.58
C GLY A 239 11.35 -5.61 -16.01
N THR A 240 11.47 -6.70 -15.31
CA THR A 240 12.73 -7.38 -15.10
C THR A 240 13.05 -8.10 -16.39
N ARG A 241 13.82 -7.47 -17.26
CA ARG A 241 14.74 -8.26 -18.08
C ARG A 241 15.99 -8.41 -17.23
N THR A 242 16.32 -9.67 -16.97
CA THR A 242 17.59 -10.19 -16.42
C THR A 242 18.79 -9.49 -17.00
#